data_970e050a03be91bc43c5d83e65fb6dfc
#
_entry.id   970e050a03be91bc43c5d83e65fb6dfc
#
_cell.length_a   1.000
_cell.length_b   1.000
_cell.length_c   1.000
_cell.angle_alpha   90.00
_cell.angle_beta   90.00
_cell.angle_gamma   90.00
#
_symmetry.space_group_name_H-M   'P 1'
#
loop_
_entity.id
_entity.type
_entity.pdbx_description
1 polymer ?
#
loop_
_entity_poly.entity_id
_entity_poly.type
_entity_poly.pdbx_seq_one_letter_code
_entity_poly.pdbx_strand_id
1 'polypeptide(L)'
;MAVDLESLLQRYVMFLLHQKGLSGETYRAYHNDMNHLMSFLRERGGEEISKETVRSYMLKLHTTYSRATINRKLSAIKGFFDFIIRQGALEANPFSHVRSLKNPGSLPRFLTPDEVFDLIDATKNSRDRAILELLYSTGIRVGEVEAMNCYDVDMTAGFVLVTGKGKKQRRVPVGRRAQAAIRMYLRERGIDDPIYSRDPLFLNSRGKRITTRSIRWIVSKWSTQAALSRQVSPHVIRHSFATHMLDSGADLRSIQEMLGHASLSTTQRYTHLTVDKLMDVYDKAHPRAKEE
;
A
#
# COMPACT_ATOMS: atom_id res chain seq x y z
N MET A 1 28.53 6.41 -30.99
CA MET A 1 28.83 6.92 -29.65
C MET A 1 28.21 5.97 -28.63
N ALA A 2 29.00 5.44 -27.71
CA ALA A 2 28.44 4.62 -26.62
C ALA A 2 27.53 5.48 -25.79
N VAL A 3 26.32 4.97 -25.49
CA VAL A 3 25.34 5.68 -24.70
C VAL A 3 25.75 5.61 -23.22
N ASP A 4 26.05 6.75 -22.61
CA ASP A 4 26.38 6.82 -21.18
C ASP A 4 25.11 6.55 -20.33
N LEU A 5 24.86 5.26 -20.10
CA LEU A 5 23.72 4.79 -19.33
C LEU A 5 23.74 5.24 -17.86
N GLU A 6 24.93 5.51 -17.29
CA GLU A 6 25.03 5.94 -15.90
C GLU A 6 24.58 7.40 -15.72
N SER A 7 25.02 8.30 -16.57
CA SER A 7 24.55 9.68 -16.60
C SER A 7 23.04 9.74 -16.87
N LEU A 8 22.53 8.95 -17.80
CA LEU A 8 21.11 8.87 -18.11
C LEU A 8 20.29 8.28 -16.94
N LEU A 9 20.86 7.34 -16.19
CA LEU A 9 20.22 6.82 -14.99
C LEU A 9 20.07 7.91 -13.92
N GLN A 10 21.10 8.72 -13.69
CA GLN A 10 21.02 9.84 -12.75
C GLN A 10 19.90 10.84 -13.16
N ARG A 11 19.83 11.17 -14.45
CA ARG A 11 18.78 12.05 -14.99
C ARG A 11 17.39 11.42 -14.83
N TYR A 12 17.25 10.13 -15.08
CA TYR A 12 15.98 9.40 -14.87
C TYR A 12 15.54 9.40 -13.41
N VAL A 13 16.49 9.20 -12.51
CA VAL A 13 16.28 9.27 -11.07
C VAL A 13 15.71 10.63 -10.66
N MET A 14 16.31 11.72 -11.13
CA MET A 14 15.84 13.09 -10.89
C MET A 14 14.45 13.34 -11.49
N PHE A 15 14.19 12.84 -12.69
CA PHE A 15 12.87 12.88 -13.33
C PHE A 15 11.81 12.16 -12.49
N LEU A 16 12.10 10.97 -11.97
CA LEU A 16 11.17 10.21 -11.14
C LEU A 16 10.82 10.94 -9.83
N LEU A 17 11.81 11.56 -9.20
CA LEU A 17 11.62 12.29 -7.95
C LEU A 17 10.83 13.58 -8.14
N HIS A 18 11.22 14.40 -9.12
CA HIS A 18 10.71 15.78 -9.24
C HIS A 18 9.47 15.89 -10.13
N GLN A 19 9.39 15.13 -11.21
CA GLN A 19 8.30 15.28 -12.18
C GLN A 19 7.18 14.24 -12.02
N LYS A 20 7.51 13.01 -11.63
CA LYS A 20 6.48 11.97 -11.37
C LYS A 20 5.99 11.92 -9.94
N GLY A 21 6.61 12.63 -9.00
CA GLY A 21 6.21 12.65 -7.59
C GLY A 21 6.10 11.25 -6.98
N LEU A 22 7.04 10.35 -7.32
CA LEU A 22 7.04 8.99 -6.79
C LEU A 22 7.32 9.01 -5.28
N SER A 23 6.74 8.05 -4.57
CA SER A 23 7.08 7.86 -3.16
C SER A 23 8.54 7.44 -3.01
N GLY A 24 9.18 7.81 -1.90
CA GLY A 24 10.55 7.41 -1.62
C GLY A 24 10.79 5.89 -1.63
N GLU A 25 9.76 5.09 -1.33
CA GLU A 25 9.84 3.62 -1.43
C GLU A 25 9.87 3.15 -2.90
N THR A 26 9.01 3.70 -3.75
CA THR A 26 8.99 3.38 -5.19
C THR A 26 10.30 3.81 -5.84
N TYR A 27 10.80 4.99 -5.49
CA TYR A 27 12.10 5.47 -5.93
C TYR A 27 13.22 4.49 -5.57
N ARG A 28 13.32 4.10 -4.28
CA ARG A 28 14.36 3.15 -3.82
C ARG A 28 14.26 1.80 -4.53
N ALA A 29 13.04 1.31 -4.75
CA ALA A 29 12.82 0.06 -5.47
C ALA A 29 13.31 0.15 -6.93
N TYR A 30 12.97 1.22 -7.64
CA TYR A 30 13.39 1.43 -9.03
C TYR A 30 14.89 1.66 -9.15
N HIS A 31 15.47 2.45 -8.24
CA HIS A 31 16.91 2.66 -8.20
C HIS A 31 17.69 1.34 -8.00
N ASN A 32 17.24 0.50 -7.05
CA ASN A 32 17.84 -0.82 -6.84
C ASN A 32 17.67 -1.75 -8.05
N ASP A 33 16.52 -1.70 -8.72
CA ASP A 33 16.28 -2.49 -9.92
C ASP A 33 17.19 -2.08 -11.07
N MET A 34 17.41 -0.79 -11.23
CA MET A 34 18.31 -0.25 -12.24
C MET A 34 19.77 -0.59 -11.93
N ASN A 35 20.20 -0.44 -10.67
CA ASN A 35 21.57 -0.82 -10.26
C ASN A 35 21.85 -2.30 -10.53
N HIS A 36 20.85 -3.17 -10.30
CA HIS A 36 20.98 -4.59 -10.63
C HIS A 36 21.18 -4.84 -12.14
N LEU A 37 20.47 -4.10 -13.00
CA LEU A 37 20.70 -4.17 -14.45
C LEU A 37 22.09 -3.64 -14.81
N MET A 38 22.50 -2.48 -14.29
CA MET A 38 23.81 -1.89 -14.56
C MET A 38 24.97 -2.80 -14.14
N SER A 39 24.86 -3.44 -12.96
CA SER A 39 25.88 -4.42 -12.52
C SER A 39 25.96 -5.59 -13.48
N PHE A 40 24.82 -6.11 -13.95
CA PHE A 40 24.81 -7.20 -14.93
C PHE A 40 25.45 -6.82 -16.27
N LEU A 41 25.19 -5.60 -16.74
CA LEU A 41 25.80 -5.11 -17.99
C LEU A 41 27.31 -4.92 -17.85
N ARG A 42 27.79 -4.38 -16.74
CA ARG A 42 29.25 -4.22 -16.47
C ARG A 42 29.96 -5.58 -16.43
N GLU A 43 29.38 -6.61 -15.79
CA GLU A 43 29.93 -7.98 -15.75
C GLU A 43 30.16 -8.58 -17.16
N ARG A 44 29.49 -8.04 -18.18
CA ARG A 44 29.53 -8.52 -19.58
C ARG A 44 30.30 -7.60 -20.53
N GLY A 45 31.10 -6.68 -20.03
CA GLY A 45 31.82 -5.73 -20.87
C GLY A 45 31.05 -4.53 -21.37
N GLY A 46 29.80 -4.38 -20.93
CA GLY A 46 29.14 -3.10 -20.66
C GLY A 46 28.46 -2.31 -21.75
N GLU A 47 28.62 -2.53 -23.04
CA GLU A 47 28.31 -1.43 -23.95
C GLU A 47 27.12 -1.61 -24.88
N GLU A 48 26.73 -2.80 -25.23
CA GLU A 48 25.57 -3.01 -26.12
C GLU A 48 24.49 -3.88 -25.52
N ILE A 49 23.28 -3.34 -25.46
CA ILE A 49 22.11 -4.10 -25.00
C ILE A 49 21.48 -4.82 -26.19
N SER A 50 22.14 -5.88 -26.62
CA SER A 50 21.66 -6.74 -27.69
C SER A 50 20.48 -7.61 -27.22
N LYS A 51 19.81 -8.27 -28.18
CA LYS A 51 18.74 -9.24 -27.86
C LYS A 51 19.27 -10.39 -26.99
N GLU A 52 20.50 -10.82 -27.20
CA GLU A 52 21.19 -11.86 -26.42
C GLU A 52 21.44 -11.40 -24.99
N THR A 53 21.85 -10.15 -24.80
CA THR A 53 22.03 -9.53 -23.49
C THR A 53 20.71 -9.49 -22.71
N VAL A 54 19.63 -9.06 -23.34
CA VAL A 54 18.29 -9.04 -22.74
C VAL A 54 17.85 -10.45 -22.36
N ARG A 55 18.02 -11.43 -23.26
CA ARG A 55 17.66 -12.83 -22.99
C ARG A 55 18.43 -13.41 -21.80
N SER A 56 19.73 -13.18 -21.75
CA SER A 56 20.59 -13.62 -20.65
C SER A 56 20.22 -12.97 -19.31
N TYR A 57 19.89 -11.68 -19.32
CA TYR A 57 19.42 -11.00 -18.13
C TYR A 57 18.08 -11.58 -17.64
N MET A 58 17.15 -11.85 -18.54
CA MET A 58 15.89 -12.48 -18.20
C MET A 58 16.08 -13.87 -17.60
N LEU A 59 16.99 -14.68 -18.13
CA LEU A 59 17.33 -15.98 -17.54
C LEU A 59 17.86 -15.82 -16.10
N LYS A 60 18.81 -14.88 -15.86
CA LYS A 60 19.32 -14.56 -14.51
C LYS A 60 18.17 -14.16 -13.56
N LEU A 61 17.22 -13.34 -14.04
CA LEU A 61 16.06 -12.95 -13.21
C LEU A 61 15.16 -14.15 -12.89
N HIS A 62 14.93 -15.04 -13.83
CA HIS A 62 14.07 -16.21 -13.64
C HIS A 62 14.62 -17.20 -12.62
N THR A 63 15.94 -17.34 -12.52
CA THR A 63 16.56 -18.23 -11.53
C THR A 63 16.58 -17.65 -10.12
N THR A 64 16.49 -16.31 -9.99
CA THR A 64 16.73 -15.63 -8.71
C THR A 64 15.48 -15.07 -8.05
N TYR A 65 14.48 -14.66 -8.86
CA TYR A 65 13.36 -13.85 -8.38
C TYR A 65 11.98 -14.45 -8.68
N SER A 66 11.01 -14.10 -7.83
CA SER A 66 9.60 -14.41 -8.06
C SER A 66 9.05 -13.66 -9.29
N ARG A 67 8.02 -14.18 -9.93
CA ARG A 67 7.34 -13.54 -11.09
C ARG A 67 6.90 -12.10 -10.81
N ALA A 68 6.38 -11.83 -9.62
CA ALA A 68 5.98 -10.47 -9.22
C ALA A 68 7.19 -9.51 -9.18
N THR A 69 8.33 -9.97 -8.64
CA THR A 69 9.58 -9.20 -8.60
C THR A 69 10.13 -8.96 -10.00
N ILE A 70 10.10 -9.98 -10.88
CA ILE A 70 10.52 -9.85 -12.28
C ILE A 70 9.66 -8.82 -13.00
N ASN A 71 8.34 -8.88 -12.87
CA ASN A 71 7.43 -7.92 -13.50
C ASN A 71 7.68 -6.49 -13.01
N ARG A 72 7.94 -6.28 -11.71
CA ARG A 72 8.28 -4.97 -11.16
C ARG A 72 9.61 -4.45 -11.74
N LYS A 73 10.65 -5.31 -11.79
CA LYS A 73 11.95 -4.97 -12.39
C LYS A 73 11.79 -4.61 -13.87
N LEU A 74 11.04 -5.40 -14.64
CA LEU A 74 10.74 -5.11 -16.03
C LEU A 74 10.02 -3.78 -16.22
N SER A 75 9.07 -3.43 -15.35
CA SER A 75 8.37 -2.14 -15.41
C SER A 75 9.32 -0.97 -15.16
N ALA A 76 10.25 -1.09 -14.19
CA ALA A 76 11.26 -0.08 -13.93
C ALA A 76 12.23 0.08 -15.13
N ILE A 77 12.72 -1.03 -15.65
CA ILE A 77 13.65 -1.07 -16.80
C ILE A 77 12.99 -0.48 -18.05
N LYS A 78 11.80 -0.91 -18.41
CA LYS A 78 11.06 -0.37 -19.55
C LYS A 78 10.84 1.14 -19.40
N GLY A 79 10.43 1.59 -18.23
CA GLY A 79 10.24 3.01 -17.95
C GLY A 79 11.53 3.84 -18.12
N PHE A 80 12.68 3.27 -17.76
CA PHE A 80 13.98 3.89 -17.98
C PHE A 80 14.32 4.00 -19.47
N PHE A 81 14.19 2.93 -20.23
CA PHE A 81 14.47 2.97 -21.67
C PHE A 81 13.48 3.88 -22.44
N ASP A 82 12.21 3.89 -22.05
CA ASP A 82 11.23 4.82 -22.61
C ASP A 82 11.59 6.30 -22.31
N PHE A 83 12.22 6.56 -21.16
CA PHE A 83 12.74 7.88 -20.83
C PHE A 83 13.94 8.23 -21.73
N ILE A 84 14.89 7.30 -21.94
CA ILE A 84 16.08 7.50 -22.80
C ILE A 84 15.65 7.79 -24.25
N ILE A 85 14.66 7.07 -24.77
CA ILE A 85 14.11 7.31 -26.11
C ILE A 85 13.55 8.73 -26.23
N ARG A 86 12.79 9.18 -25.23
CA ARG A 86 12.28 10.55 -25.20
C ARG A 86 13.35 11.63 -25.13
N GLN A 87 14.56 11.28 -24.67
CA GLN A 87 15.74 12.16 -24.68
C GLN A 87 16.51 12.08 -26.00
N GLY A 88 16.08 11.27 -26.97
CA GLY A 88 16.73 11.09 -28.24
C GLY A 88 18.05 10.28 -28.19
N ALA A 89 18.35 9.61 -27.07
CA ALA A 89 19.58 8.88 -26.90
C ALA A 89 19.52 7.41 -27.37
N LEU A 90 18.32 6.89 -27.64
CA LEU A 90 18.06 5.57 -28.22
C LEU A 90 16.84 5.65 -29.16
N GLU A 91 16.85 4.83 -30.23
CA GLU A 91 15.73 4.74 -31.17
C GLU A 91 14.63 3.78 -30.70
N ALA A 92 14.99 2.70 -30.01
CA ALA A 92 14.05 1.68 -29.59
C ALA A 92 14.36 1.14 -28.19
N ASN A 93 13.33 0.70 -27.48
CA ASN A 93 13.44 0.08 -26.17
C ASN A 93 13.91 -1.38 -26.32
N PRO A 94 15.10 -1.75 -25.83
CA PRO A 94 15.61 -3.13 -25.97
C PRO A 94 14.73 -4.17 -25.31
N PHE A 95 13.97 -3.77 -24.26
CA PHE A 95 13.07 -4.64 -23.52
C PHE A 95 11.61 -4.61 -24.03
N SER A 96 11.31 -3.93 -25.15
CA SER A 96 9.95 -3.79 -25.69
C SER A 96 9.27 -5.14 -25.92
N HIS A 97 10.00 -6.11 -26.45
CA HIS A 97 9.49 -7.46 -26.77
C HIS A 97 9.33 -8.38 -25.55
N VAL A 98 9.90 -8.03 -24.39
CA VAL A 98 9.79 -8.85 -23.19
C VAL A 98 8.40 -8.68 -22.59
N ARG A 99 7.61 -9.74 -22.64
CA ARG A 99 6.26 -9.74 -22.06
C ARG A 99 6.32 -9.89 -20.54
N SER A 100 5.41 -9.21 -19.84
CA SER A 100 5.19 -9.44 -18.42
C SER A 100 4.74 -10.88 -18.18
N LEU A 101 5.25 -11.50 -17.13
CA LEU A 101 4.89 -12.88 -16.78
C LEU A 101 3.47 -12.88 -16.25
N LYS A 102 2.62 -13.74 -16.81
CA LYS A 102 1.31 -14.02 -16.22
C LYS A 102 1.50 -14.60 -14.83
N ASN A 103 1.01 -13.91 -13.80
CA ASN A 103 0.87 -14.58 -12.51
C ASN A 103 -0.20 -15.66 -12.67
N PRO A 104 0.06 -16.92 -12.30
CA PRO A 104 -1.03 -17.87 -12.16
C PRO A 104 -2.02 -17.23 -11.21
N GLY A 105 -3.31 -17.19 -11.60
CA GLY A 105 -4.35 -16.58 -10.81
C GLY A 105 -4.26 -17.11 -9.38
N SER A 106 -3.75 -16.31 -8.48
CA SER A 106 -3.91 -16.61 -7.06
C SER A 106 -5.38 -16.47 -6.77
N LEU A 107 -6.01 -17.49 -6.20
CA LEU A 107 -7.33 -17.38 -5.59
C LEU A 107 -7.40 -16.05 -4.82
N PRO A 108 -8.53 -15.35 -4.83
CA PRO A 108 -8.69 -14.11 -4.10
C PRO A 108 -8.21 -14.30 -2.66
N ARG A 109 -7.19 -13.56 -2.27
CA ARG A 109 -6.60 -13.70 -0.94
C ARG A 109 -7.30 -12.71 -0.01
N PHE A 110 -8.56 -12.94 0.27
CA PHE A 110 -9.26 -12.21 1.34
C PHE A 110 -9.63 -13.18 2.46
N LEU A 111 -9.74 -12.69 3.67
CA LEU A 111 -10.20 -13.43 4.85
C LEU A 111 -11.72 -13.41 4.88
N THR A 112 -12.34 -14.45 5.41
CA THR A 112 -13.75 -14.40 5.79
C THR A 112 -13.96 -13.46 6.99
N PRO A 113 -15.20 -12.99 7.25
CA PRO A 113 -15.47 -12.22 8.48
C PRO A 113 -15.00 -12.93 9.74
N ASP A 114 -15.26 -14.23 9.89
CA ASP A 114 -14.85 -15.03 11.04
C ASP A 114 -13.32 -15.09 11.17
N GLU A 115 -12.59 -15.33 10.07
CA GLU A 115 -11.11 -15.29 10.09
C GLU A 115 -10.54 -13.93 10.50
N VAL A 116 -11.21 -12.83 10.15
CA VAL A 116 -10.82 -11.49 10.63
C VAL A 116 -11.11 -11.33 12.11
N PHE A 117 -12.24 -11.85 12.59
CA PHE A 117 -12.59 -11.77 14.00
C PHE A 117 -11.60 -12.58 14.85
N ASP A 118 -11.29 -13.82 14.43
CA ASP A 118 -10.27 -14.65 15.06
C ASP A 118 -8.91 -13.96 15.12
N LEU A 119 -8.51 -13.31 14.01
CA LEU A 119 -7.27 -12.54 13.95
C LEU A 119 -7.22 -11.40 14.97
N ILE A 120 -8.31 -10.65 15.13
CA ILE A 120 -8.40 -9.53 16.06
C ILE A 120 -8.47 -10.04 17.49
N ASP A 121 -9.27 -11.07 17.74
CA ASP A 121 -9.51 -11.61 19.08
C ASP A 121 -8.31 -12.38 19.64
N ALA A 122 -7.43 -12.89 18.77
CA ALA A 122 -6.14 -13.44 19.18
C ALA A 122 -5.21 -12.41 19.84
N THR A 123 -5.47 -11.10 19.70
CA THR A 123 -4.61 -10.03 20.23
C THR A 123 -4.67 -9.96 21.77
N LYS A 124 -3.48 -9.83 22.40
CA LYS A 124 -3.33 -9.80 23.86
C LYS A 124 -3.07 -8.40 24.44
N ASN A 125 -2.93 -7.39 23.59
CA ASN A 125 -2.66 -6.01 24.02
C ASN A 125 -3.52 -5.01 23.24
N SER A 126 -3.87 -3.91 23.89
CA SER A 126 -4.76 -2.87 23.39
C SER A 126 -4.26 -2.22 22.11
N ARG A 127 -2.94 -1.94 22.02
CA ARG A 127 -2.34 -1.32 20.84
C ARG A 127 -2.53 -2.17 19.58
N ASP A 128 -2.13 -3.45 19.64
CA ASP A 128 -2.17 -4.33 18.47
C ASP A 128 -3.62 -4.58 18.05
N ARG A 129 -4.54 -4.72 19.05
CA ARG A 129 -5.98 -4.80 18.81
C ARG A 129 -6.49 -3.54 18.08
N ALA A 130 -6.18 -2.36 18.59
CA ALA A 130 -6.59 -1.09 17.95
C ALA A 130 -6.05 -0.95 16.53
N ILE A 131 -4.82 -1.41 16.25
CA ILE A 131 -4.25 -1.41 14.89
C ILE A 131 -5.05 -2.33 13.96
N LEU A 132 -5.36 -3.57 14.37
CA LEU A 132 -6.09 -4.52 13.53
C LEU A 132 -7.53 -4.07 13.32
N GLU A 133 -8.21 -3.59 14.36
CA GLU A 133 -9.55 -3.03 14.27
C GLU A 133 -9.59 -1.84 13.30
N LEU A 134 -8.63 -0.90 13.41
CA LEU A 134 -8.58 0.26 12.53
C LEU A 134 -8.33 -0.16 11.06
N LEU A 135 -7.39 -1.09 10.83
CA LEU A 135 -7.10 -1.58 9.47
C LEU A 135 -8.32 -2.23 8.83
N TYR A 136 -9.05 -3.05 9.58
CA TYR A 136 -10.23 -3.74 9.05
C TYR A 136 -11.44 -2.83 8.94
N SER A 137 -11.68 -1.98 9.94
CA SER A 137 -12.81 -1.05 9.94
C SER A 137 -12.76 -0.03 8.80
N THR A 138 -11.57 0.39 8.40
CA THR A 138 -11.38 1.50 7.45
C THR A 138 -10.81 1.10 6.10
N GLY A 139 -10.20 -0.07 6.02
CA GLY A 139 -9.48 -0.51 4.83
C GLY A 139 -8.32 0.42 4.41
N ILE A 140 -7.84 1.32 5.26
CA ILE A 140 -6.75 2.26 4.94
C ILE A 140 -5.41 1.54 4.73
N ARG A 141 -4.47 2.21 4.06
CA ARG A 141 -3.15 1.63 3.79
C ARG A 141 -2.28 1.66 5.05
N VAL A 142 -1.42 0.66 5.19
CA VAL A 142 -0.48 0.58 6.32
C VAL A 142 0.39 1.84 6.50
N GLY A 143 0.79 2.49 5.42
CA GLY A 143 1.53 3.76 5.49
C GLY A 143 0.67 4.95 5.93
N GLU A 144 -0.64 4.89 5.70
CA GLU A 144 -1.59 5.88 6.21
C GLU A 144 -1.75 5.71 7.72
N VAL A 145 -1.82 4.46 8.23
CA VAL A 145 -1.83 4.17 9.68
C VAL A 145 -0.54 4.65 10.37
N GLU A 146 0.64 4.41 9.77
CA GLU A 146 1.91 4.91 10.29
C GLU A 146 1.92 6.44 10.43
N ALA A 147 1.36 7.14 9.43
CA ALA A 147 1.38 8.60 9.38
C ALA A 147 0.41 9.27 10.37
N MET A 148 -0.62 8.56 10.85
CA MET A 148 -1.70 9.12 11.68
C MET A 148 -1.20 9.68 13.00
N ASN A 149 -1.81 10.78 13.43
CA ASN A 149 -1.69 11.34 14.76
C ASN A 149 -3.02 11.16 15.53
N CYS A 150 -3.00 11.42 16.82
CA CYS A 150 -4.21 11.28 17.62
C CYS A 150 -5.33 12.19 17.12
N TYR A 151 -5.03 13.46 16.79
CA TYR A 151 -6.03 14.42 16.28
C TYR A 151 -6.68 14.04 14.94
N ASP A 152 -6.12 13.06 14.23
CA ASP A 152 -6.75 12.55 13.01
C ASP A 152 -7.94 11.61 13.28
N VAL A 153 -8.21 11.30 14.57
CA VAL A 153 -9.32 10.45 15.00
C VAL A 153 -10.39 11.29 15.67
N ASP A 154 -11.52 11.45 15.00
CA ASP A 154 -12.71 12.08 15.56
C ASP A 154 -13.64 11.02 16.14
N MET A 155 -13.56 10.83 17.47
CA MET A 155 -14.36 9.86 18.20
C MET A 155 -15.83 10.24 18.31
N THR A 156 -16.17 11.52 18.16
CA THR A 156 -17.54 12.03 18.25
C THR A 156 -18.25 11.87 16.91
N ALA A 157 -17.60 12.24 15.84
CA ALA A 157 -18.16 12.12 14.50
C ALA A 157 -17.98 10.71 13.89
N GLY A 158 -17.17 9.84 14.51
CA GLY A 158 -16.97 8.47 14.04
C GLY A 158 -16.12 8.37 12.76
N PHE A 159 -15.14 9.24 12.58
CA PHE A 159 -14.29 9.29 11.39
C PHE A 159 -12.81 9.34 11.73
N VAL A 160 -12.00 8.89 10.78
CA VAL A 160 -10.57 9.21 10.74
C VAL A 160 -10.26 10.06 9.52
N LEU A 161 -9.38 11.04 9.71
CA LEU A 161 -8.82 11.86 8.64
C LEU A 161 -7.57 11.18 8.11
N VAL A 162 -7.60 10.76 6.86
CA VAL A 162 -6.51 10.02 6.22
C VAL A 162 -5.83 10.89 5.20
N THR A 163 -4.52 11.10 5.36
CA THR A 163 -3.70 11.83 4.39
C THR A 163 -3.05 10.85 3.42
N GLY A 164 -3.43 10.91 2.15
CA GLY A 164 -2.93 10.07 1.09
C GLY A 164 -1.79 10.69 0.27
N LYS A 165 -1.48 10.06 -0.87
CA LYS A 165 -0.46 10.56 -1.81
C LYS A 165 -0.80 11.97 -2.30
N GLY A 166 0.21 12.85 -2.34
CA GLY A 166 0.04 14.25 -2.74
C GLY A 166 -0.65 15.13 -1.70
N LYS A 167 -0.62 14.73 -0.42
CA LYS A 167 -1.26 15.43 0.72
C LYS A 167 -2.80 15.58 0.58
N LYS A 168 -3.43 14.78 -0.29
CA LYS A 168 -4.88 14.75 -0.38
C LYS A 168 -5.46 14.08 0.85
N GLN A 169 -6.43 14.73 1.48
CA GLN A 169 -7.11 14.22 2.67
C GLN A 169 -8.47 13.65 2.30
N ARG A 170 -8.88 12.61 3.04
CA ARG A 170 -10.23 12.05 3.00
C ARG A 170 -10.68 11.63 4.39
N ARG A 171 -11.97 11.70 4.64
CA ARG A 171 -12.59 11.17 5.85
C ARG A 171 -13.04 9.74 5.58
N VAL A 172 -12.75 8.84 6.50
CA VAL A 172 -13.14 7.43 6.42
C VAL A 172 -13.91 7.07 7.68
N PRO A 173 -15.13 6.50 7.57
CA PRO A 173 -15.90 6.04 8.71
C PRO A 173 -15.14 5.00 9.55
N VAL A 174 -15.33 5.03 10.86
CA VAL A 174 -14.73 4.07 11.82
C VAL A 174 -15.83 3.46 12.65
N GLY A 175 -15.99 2.15 12.57
CA GLY A 175 -16.99 1.41 13.33
C GLY A 175 -16.76 1.45 14.84
N ARG A 176 -17.82 1.23 15.60
CA ARG A 176 -17.82 1.36 17.07
C ARG A 176 -16.79 0.48 17.75
N ARG A 177 -16.58 -0.76 17.28
CA ARG A 177 -15.56 -1.68 17.82
C ARG A 177 -14.14 -1.14 17.65
N ALA A 178 -13.82 -0.56 16.49
CA ALA A 178 -12.53 0.09 16.27
C ALA A 178 -12.35 1.34 17.12
N GLN A 179 -13.40 2.17 17.26
CA GLN A 179 -13.39 3.32 18.17
C GLN A 179 -13.15 2.90 19.61
N ALA A 180 -13.82 1.86 20.10
CA ALA A 180 -13.66 1.34 21.45
C ALA A 180 -12.22 0.83 21.67
N ALA A 181 -11.67 0.07 20.72
CA ALA A 181 -10.29 -0.42 20.80
C ALA A 181 -9.26 0.71 20.82
N ILE A 182 -9.43 1.73 19.95
CA ILE A 182 -8.55 2.91 19.92
C ILE A 182 -8.68 3.68 21.23
N ARG A 183 -9.88 3.91 21.73
CA ARG A 183 -10.11 4.61 23.01
C ARG A 183 -9.45 3.89 24.17
N MET A 184 -9.57 2.57 24.25
CA MET A 184 -8.90 1.76 25.27
C MET A 184 -7.39 1.92 25.23
N TYR A 185 -6.79 1.83 24.05
CA TYR A 185 -5.34 2.02 23.86
C TYR A 185 -4.88 3.46 24.22
N LEU A 186 -5.64 4.48 23.85
CA LEU A 186 -5.29 5.86 24.15
C LEU A 186 -5.40 6.18 25.65
N ARG A 187 -6.40 5.62 26.36
CA ARG A 187 -6.51 5.73 27.83
C ARG A 187 -5.31 5.15 28.56
N GLU A 188 -4.78 4.00 28.10
CA GLU A 188 -3.53 3.43 28.66
C GLU A 188 -2.33 4.35 28.47
N ARG A 189 -2.39 5.29 27.51
CA ARG A 189 -1.38 6.33 27.27
C ARG A 189 -1.66 7.63 28.01
N GLY A 190 -2.75 7.72 28.77
CA GLY A 190 -3.18 8.95 29.45
C GLY A 190 -3.76 10.00 28.49
N ILE A 191 -4.30 9.57 27.34
CA ILE A 191 -4.94 10.46 26.35
C ILE A 191 -6.43 10.19 26.38
N ASP A 192 -7.20 11.09 27.00
CA ASP A 192 -8.66 10.96 27.12
C ASP A 192 -9.37 11.45 25.85
N ASP A 193 -8.94 12.58 25.31
CA ASP A 193 -9.49 13.10 24.06
C ASP A 193 -8.38 13.26 23.00
N PRO A 194 -8.40 12.41 21.95
CA PRO A 194 -7.36 12.40 20.93
C PRO A 194 -7.30 13.67 20.09
N ILE A 195 -8.40 14.43 19.95
CA ILE A 195 -8.47 15.59 19.05
C ILE A 195 -7.52 16.71 19.46
N TYR A 196 -7.15 16.77 20.75
CA TYR A 196 -6.21 17.79 21.27
C TYR A 196 -4.76 17.30 21.28
N SER A 197 -4.48 16.05 20.95
CA SER A 197 -3.11 15.51 20.98
C SER A 197 -2.48 15.44 19.58
N ARG A 198 -1.31 16.04 19.45
CA ARG A 198 -0.48 15.96 18.23
C ARG A 198 0.44 14.75 18.19
N ASP A 199 0.39 13.91 19.20
CA ASP A 199 1.20 12.70 19.27
C ASP A 199 0.88 11.73 18.14
N PRO A 200 1.82 10.87 17.76
CA PRO A 200 1.51 9.75 16.87
C PRO A 200 0.39 8.89 17.45
N LEU A 201 -0.57 8.48 16.63
CA LEU A 201 -1.67 7.62 17.07
C LEU A 201 -1.13 6.32 17.66
N PHE A 202 -0.20 5.66 16.98
CA PHE A 202 0.39 4.41 17.46
C PHE A 202 1.89 4.55 17.72
N LEU A 203 2.32 4.01 18.87
CA LEU A 203 3.72 3.99 19.30
C LEU A 203 4.31 2.58 19.23
N ASN A 204 5.60 2.52 18.96
CA ASN A 204 6.38 1.30 19.10
C ASN A 204 6.78 1.06 20.58
N SER A 205 7.48 -0.04 20.88
CA SER A 205 7.94 -0.37 22.24
C SER A 205 8.93 0.63 22.84
N ARG A 206 9.47 1.55 22.03
CA ARG A 206 10.42 2.61 22.46
C ARG A 206 9.74 3.97 22.61
N GLY A 207 8.41 4.05 22.60
CA GLY A 207 7.65 5.29 22.69
C GLY A 207 7.72 6.18 21.44
N LYS A 208 8.25 5.70 20.30
CA LYS A 208 8.30 6.44 19.06
C LYS A 208 7.19 5.99 18.11
N ARG A 209 6.88 6.81 17.09
CA ARG A 209 5.92 6.44 16.03
C ARG A 209 6.18 5.02 15.51
N ILE A 210 5.12 4.24 15.40
CA ILE A 210 5.19 2.91 14.82
C ILE A 210 5.56 2.98 13.33
N THR A 211 6.24 1.95 12.82
CA THR A 211 6.61 1.88 11.40
C THR A 211 5.72 0.90 10.64
N THR A 212 5.59 1.08 9.32
CA THR A 212 4.90 0.12 8.44
C THR A 212 5.47 -1.30 8.59
N ARG A 213 6.78 -1.43 8.82
CA ARG A 213 7.43 -2.72 9.07
C ARG A 213 6.90 -3.37 10.35
N SER A 214 6.78 -2.59 11.43
CA SER A 214 6.25 -3.07 12.71
C SER A 214 4.78 -3.47 12.58
N ILE A 215 3.95 -2.70 11.87
CA ILE A 215 2.55 -3.04 11.64
C ILE A 215 2.43 -4.35 10.84
N ARG A 216 3.22 -4.53 9.78
CA ARG A 216 3.25 -5.79 9.01
C ARG A 216 3.63 -6.97 9.89
N TRP A 217 4.61 -6.79 10.77
CA TRP A 217 5.02 -7.82 11.73
C TRP A 217 3.89 -8.15 12.73
N ILE A 218 3.19 -7.14 13.26
CA ILE A 218 2.02 -7.33 14.14
C ILE A 218 0.94 -8.17 13.45
N VAL A 219 0.57 -7.82 12.22
CA VAL A 219 -0.43 -8.57 11.44
C VAL A 219 0.02 -10.02 11.25
N SER A 220 1.27 -10.26 10.84
CA SER A 220 1.82 -11.60 10.64
C SER A 220 1.87 -12.40 11.94
N LYS A 221 2.31 -11.79 13.05
CA LYS A 221 2.36 -12.41 14.38
C LYS A 221 0.98 -12.91 14.80
N TRP A 222 -0.02 -12.05 14.74
CA TRP A 222 -1.36 -12.40 15.22
C TRP A 222 -2.11 -13.34 14.27
N SER A 223 -1.81 -13.33 12.95
CA SER A 223 -2.35 -14.33 12.04
C SER A 223 -1.82 -15.73 12.33
N THR A 224 -0.57 -15.86 12.76
CA THR A 224 0.00 -17.14 13.22
C THR A 224 -0.65 -17.58 14.54
N GLN A 225 -0.87 -16.66 15.47
CA GLN A 225 -1.52 -16.97 16.77
C GLN A 225 -3.00 -17.37 16.61
N ALA A 226 -3.70 -16.80 15.63
CA ALA A 226 -5.06 -17.17 15.26
C ALA A 226 -5.14 -18.47 14.45
N ALA A 227 -4.01 -19.17 14.26
CA ALA A 227 -3.90 -20.41 13.48
C ALA A 227 -4.48 -20.31 12.05
N LEU A 228 -4.44 -19.11 11.44
CA LEU A 228 -4.93 -18.94 10.08
C LEU A 228 -4.05 -19.72 9.09
N SER A 229 -4.69 -20.48 8.21
CA SER A 229 -4.04 -21.38 7.24
C SER A 229 -3.18 -20.68 6.19
N ARG A 230 -3.22 -19.33 6.15
CA ARG A 230 -2.52 -18.52 5.16
C ARG A 230 -1.80 -17.33 5.79
N GLN A 231 -0.77 -16.86 5.11
CA GLN A 231 -0.05 -15.66 5.52
C GLN A 231 -0.90 -14.40 5.29
N VAL A 232 -1.18 -13.65 6.35
CA VAL A 232 -1.97 -12.42 6.31
C VAL A 232 -1.03 -11.21 6.28
N SER A 233 -1.40 -10.23 5.47
CA SER A 233 -0.73 -8.92 5.42
C SER A 233 -1.76 -7.80 5.52
N PRO A 234 -1.36 -6.54 5.80
CA PRO A 234 -2.29 -5.42 5.79
C PRO A 234 -3.05 -5.24 4.46
N HIS A 235 -2.45 -5.66 3.33
CA HIS A 235 -3.14 -5.64 2.04
C HIS A 235 -4.25 -6.68 1.96
N VAL A 236 -4.08 -7.84 2.59
CA VAL A 236 -5.13 -8.87 2.67
C VAL A 236 -6.29 -8.33 3.50
N ILE A 237 -6.05 -7.70 4.66
CA ILE A 237 -7.11 -7.10 5.50
C ILE A 237 -7.87 -6.03 4.71
N ARG A 238 -7.17 -5.14 4.01
CA ARG A 238 -7.80 -4.12 3.17
C ARG A 238 -8.62 -4.72 2.03
N HIS A 239 -8.15 -5.80 1.42
CA HIS A 239 -8.91 -6.51 0.38
C HIS A 239 -10.16 -7.18 0.97
N SER A 240 -10.06 -7.78 2.16
CA SER A 240 -11.20 -8.33 2.90
C SER A 240 -12.24 -7.25 3.21
N PHE A 241 -11.81 -6.08 3.72
CA PHE A 241 -12.71 -4.94 3.91
C PHE A 241 -13.48 -4.59 2.62
N ALA A 242 -12.77 -4.42 1.51
CA ALA A 242 -13.42 -4.06 0.23
C ALA A 242 -14.40 -5.12 -0.25
N THR A 243 -14.05 -6.41 -0.13
CA THR A 243 -14.89 -7.54 -0.52
C THR A 243 -16.13 -7.62 0.37
N HIS A 244 -15.95 -7.55 1.70
CA HIS A 244 -17.10 -7.65 2.64
C HIS A 244 -18.07 -6.49 2.48
N MET A 245 -17.56 -5.27 2.28
CA MET A 245 -18.43 -4.11 1.99
C MET A 245 -19.23 -4.33 0.69
N LEU A 246 -18.59 -4.84 -0.36
CA LEU A 246 -19.24 -5.09 -1.65
C LEU A 246 -20.29 -6.21 -1.53
N ASP A 247 -19.94 -7.32 -0.87
CA ASP A 247 -20.82 -8.47 -0.66
C ASP A 247 -22.05 -8.09 0.20
N SER A 248 -21.89 -7.12 1.09
CA SER A 248 -22.98 -6.55 1.92
C SER A 248 -23.77 -5.44 1.21
N GLY A 249 -23.54 -5.23 -0.08
CA GLY A 249 -24.33 -4.32 -0.92
C GLY A 249 -23.88 -2.85 -0.93
N ALA A 250 -22.69 -2.54 -0.41
CA ALA A 250 -22.13 -1.20 -0.57
C ALA A 250 -21.80 -0.93 -2.04
N ASP A 251 -22.11 0.27 -2.53
CA ASP A 251 -21.78 0.65 -3.89
C ASP A 251 -20.27 0.81 -4.08
N LEU A 252 -19.79 0.41 -5.25
CA LEU A 252 -18.35 0.40 -5.59
C LEU A 252 -17.71 1.79 -5.45
N ARG A 253 -18.46 2.86 -5.71
CA ARG A 253 -17.97 4.23 -5.63
C ARG A 253 -17.69 4.65 -4.19
N SER A 254 -18.60 4.37 -3.27
CA SER A 254 -18.40 4.62 -1.83
C SER A 254 -17.16 3.88 -1.32
N ILE A 255 -16.99 2.61 -1.70
CA ILE A 255 -15.80 1.82 -1.35
C ILE A 255 -14.53 2.46 -1.93
N GLN A 256 -14.53 2.87 -3.19
CA GLN A 256 -13.37 3.52 -3.84
C GLN A 256 -13.01 4.85 -3.16
N GLU A 257 -13.97 5.63 -2.71
CA GLU A 257 -13.78 6.89 -1.99
C GLU A 257 -13.16 6.65 -0.62
N MET A 258 -13.70 5.70 0.17
CA MET A 258 -13.11 5.29 1.45
C MET A 258 -11.66 4.81 1.28
N LEU A 259 -11.40 4.00 0.25
CA LEU A 259 -10.09 3.45 -0.04
C LEU A 259 -9.11 4.47 -0.64
N GLY A 260 -9.57 5.58 -1.21
CA GLY A 260 -8.72 6.59 -1.86
C GLY A 260 -8.04 6.05 -3.12
N HIS A 261 -8.81 5.50 -4.06
CA HIS A 261 -8.33 5.08 -5.37
C HIS A 261 -8.24 6.29 -6.30
N ALA A 262 -7.02 6.66 -6.72
CA ALA A 262 -6.74 7.85 -7.55
C ALA A 262 -7.04 7.66 -9.06
N SER A 263 -7.64 6.55 -9.48
CA SER A 263 -7.76 6.18 -10.90
C SER A 263 -9.21 5.99 -11.33
N LEU A 264 -9.85 7.09 -11.69
CA LEU A 264 -10.73 7.12 -12.85
C LEU A 264 -10.43 8.41 -13.62
N SER A 265 -9.76 8.28 -14.75
CA SER A 265 -9.66 9.30 -15.77
C SER A 265 -11.05 9.48 -16.38
N THR A 266 -11.84 10.34 -15.83
CA THR A 266 -12.95 10.99 -16.55
C THR A 266 -13.28 12.27 -15.80
N THR A 267 -13.12 13.36 -16.50
CA THR A 267 -13.56 14.70 -16.17
C THR A 267 -15.09 14.72 -16.11
N GLN A 268 -15.68 14.14 -15.07
CA GLN A 268 -17.06 14.37 -14.73
C GLN A 268 -17.09 15.11 -13.39
N ARG A 269 -17.81 16.22 -13.34
CA ARG A 269 -18.17 16.96 -12.13
C ARG A 269 -18.91 16.02 -11.19
N TYR A 270 -18.14 15.38 -10.28
CA TYR A 270 -18.73 14.53 -9.27
C TYR A 270 -18.85 15.33 -7.98
N THR A 271 -20.08 15.57 -7.59
CA THR A 271 -20.44 15.92 -6.22
C THR A 271 -19.75 14.91 -5.30
N HIS A 272 -18.86 15.40 -4.41
CA HIS A 272 -18.33 14.60 -3.31
C HIS A 272 -19.51 13.94 -2.58
N LEU A 273 -19.43 12.63 -2.34
CA LEU A 273 -20.37 11.97 -1.45
C LEU A 273 -20.26 12.70 -0.10
N THR A 274 -21.41 13.07 0.44
CA THR A 274 -21.43 13.69 1.76
C THR A 274 -20.92 12.67 2.80
N VAL A 275 -20.30 13.17 3.84
CA VAL A 275 -19.82 12.36 4.97
C VAL A 275 -20.94 11.49 5.53
N ASP A 276 -22.13 12.03 5.63
CA ASP A 276 -23.33 11.32 6.14
C ASP A 276 -23.70 10.12 5.24
N LYS A 277 -23.62 10.28 3.94
CA LYS A 277 -23.88 9.17 3.00
C LYS A 277 -22.84 8.06 3.09
N LEU A 278 -21.56 8.41 3.31
CA LEU A 278 -20.52 7.41 3.53
C LEU A 278 -20.75 6.63 4.84
N MET A 279 -21.22 7.32 5.90
CA MET A 279 -21.57 6.69 7.16
C MET A 279 -22.76 5.75 7.00
N ASP A 280 -23.83 6.17 6.33
CA ASP A 280 -25.00 5.34 6.05
C ASP A 280 -24.64 4.05 5.31
N VAL A 281 -23.80 4.16 4.28
CA VAL A 281 -23.31 2.99 3.52
C VAL A 281 -22.46 2.09 4.41
N TYR A 282 -21.59 2.68 5.21
CA TYR A 282 -20.74 1.95 6.14
C TYR A 282 -21.55 1.19 7.19
N ASP A 283 -22.48 1.85 7.86
CA ASP A 283 -23.31 1.26 8.93
C ASP A 283 -24.21 0.12 8.44
N LYS A 284 -24.60 0.17 7.16
CA LYS A 284 -25.40 -0.90 6.55
C LYS A 284 -24.55 -2.09 6.11
N ALA A 285 -23.34 -1.86 5.66
CA ALA A 285 -22.56 -2.87 4.95
C ALA A 285 -21.35 -3.43 5.72
N HIS A 286 -20.78 -2.69 6.70
CA HIS A 286 -19.58 -3.18 7.38
C HIS A 286 -19.92 -4.17 8.49
N PRO A 287 -19.29 -5.39 8.50
CA PRO A 287 -19.63 -6.44 9.48
C PRO A 287 -19.44 -6.05 10.96
N ARG A 288 -18.57 -5.06 11.24
CA ARG A 288 -18.29 -4.55 12.60
C ARG A 288 -18.73 -3.09 12.81
N ALA A 289 -19.69 -2.60 12.04
CA ALA A 289 -20.20 -1.24 12.22
C ALA A 289 -20.93 -1.07 13.55
N LYS A 290 -21.71 -2.08 13.93
CA LYS A 290 -22.56 -2.08 15.13
C LYS A 290 -21.91 -2.85 16.27
N GLU A 291 -22.16 -2.43 17.51
CA GLU A 291 -21.96 -3.26 18.69
C GLU A 291 -23.13 -4.24 18.77
N GLU A 292 -22.84 -5.54 18.92
CA GLU A 292 -23.80 -6.48 19.49
C GLU A 292 -23.68 -6.44 20.99
#